data_ecccdf681daf2796e2ab5c1f1c4dc0c1
#
_entry.id   ecccdf681daf2796e2ab5c1f1c4dc0c1
#
_cell.length_a   1.000
_cell.length_b   1.000
_cell.length_c   1.000
_cell.angle_alpha   90.00
_cell.angle_beta   90.00
_cell.angle_gamma   90.00
#
_symmetry.space_group_name_H-M   'P 1'
#
loop_
_entity.id
_entity.type
_entity.pdbx_description
1 polymer ?
#
loop_
_entity_poly.entity_id
_entity_poly.type
_entity_poly.pdbx_seq_one_letter_code
_entity_poly.pdbx_strand_id
1 'polypeptide(L)'
;MKAFENLEIWWVTGAQLLYGGDAVVQVDSHSKEMVEGLNASGNIPIKIVYKGTANSSNEVEAVMKAANNDDKCVGIITWMHTFSPAKMWIKGLQDLQKPLLHFHTQYNAEIPWDTIDMDFMNLNQSAHGDIEFGHICTRMRVARKVVCGYWKSEEAQKKIAVWARVAAGVADAKNVRCLMFGMNMNNVAVTDGDRVEFEQRLGYHVDYYPVSSLMDYFKKVTDAEACELVEEYKKLYTIKIDESGEEVYWEKVKNAAKAEIALRRVLKDEGATAFTTNFDDLGDADIDDPNFVGFDQIPGLASQRLMQEGYGFGAEGDWKTACLYRTLWVMQQGMPRGCSFLEDYTLNFAGDQSSCLQSHMLEICPMIATDKPKLEVHFLGIGIRKQQTARLVFTSKTGYGIKATVVDLGNRFRLISQEVECIEPKPMPHLPVASALWVPQPTFEIGAGAWILAGGTHHSAFSYDITEEYWEDFAEMLGIEYVKINKNTSISEFKHELQVNEVYYMLNKALR
;
A
#
# COMPACT_ATOMS: atom_id res chain seq x y z
N MET A 1 9.38 -8.83 13.76
CA MET A 1 8.07 -9.50 13.51
C MET A 1 8.11 -10.05 12.10
N LYS A 2 7.73 -11.32 11.88
CA LYS A 2 7.62 -11.82 10.50
C LYS A 2 6.43 -11.12 9.86
N ALA A 3 6.60 -10.61 8.64
CA ALA A 3 5.53 -10.03 7.87
C ALA A 3 4.36 -11.04 7.79
N PHE A 4 3.15 -10.58 8.06
CA PHE A 4 1.91 -11.36 7.94
C PHE A 4 1.77 -12.60 8.88
N GLU A 5 2.54 -12.72 9.96
CA GLU A 5 2.62 -13.92 10.82
C GLU A 5 1.24 -14.33 11.42
N ASN A 6 0.34 -13.38 11.61
CA ASN A 6 -0.99 -13.62 12.17
C ASN A 6 -2.12 -13.63 11.14
N LEU A 7 -1.80 -13.53 9.84
CA LEU A 7 -2.78 -13.49 8.76
C LEU A 7 -2.93 -14.87 8.11
N GLU A 8 -4.13 -15.15 7.63
CA GLU A 8 -4.48 -16.38 6.94
C GLU A 8 -5.21 -16.09 5.63
N ILE A 9 -4.95 -16.90 4.62
CA ILE A 9 -5.79 -17.03 3.44
C ILE A 9 -6.53 -18.35 3.57
N TRP A 10 -7.85 -18.32 3.44
CA TRP A 10 -8.64 -19.53 3.53
C TRP A 10 -8.80 -20.18 2.17
N TRP A 11 -8.57 -21.49 2.10
CA TRP A 11 -8.80 -22.31 0.91
C TRP A 11 -10.09 -23.08 1.06
N VAL A 12 -11.01 -22.94 0.09
CA VAL A 12 -12.30 -23.62 0.04
C VAL A 12 -12.40 -24.36 -1.30
N THR A 13 -12.55 -25.69 -1.24
CA THR A 13 -12.73 -26.51 -2.45
C THR A 13 -14.22 -26.78 -2.69
N GLY A 14 -14.65 -26.64 -3.94
CA GLY A 14 -16.00 -27.00 -4.35
C GLY A 14 -16.04 -28.44 -4.87
N ALA A 15 -17.07 -29.20 -4.46
CA ALA A 15 -17.36 -30.54 -4.95
C ALA A 15 -18.87 -30.81 -4.92
N GLN A 16 -19.27 -32.03 -5.23
CA GLN A 16 -20.66 -32.52 -5.06
C GLN A 16 -20.67 -34.00 -4.70
N LEU A 17 -21.75 -34.42 -4.07
CA LEU A 17 -21.93 -35.81 -3.62
C LEU A 17 -22.36 -36.78 -4.73
N LEU A 18 -22.66 -36.27 -5.93
CA LEU A 18 -23.14 -37.08 -7.06
C LEU A 18 -22.19 -38.22 -7.43
N TYR A 19 -20.88 -38.02 -7.27
CA TYR A 19 -19.82 -38.99 -7.62
C TYR A 19 -19.48 -39.96 -6.47
N GLY A 20 -20.25 -39.92 -5.36
CA GLY A 20 -20.05 -40.80 -4.20
C GLY A 20 -19.15 -40.19 -3.10
N GLY A 21 -19.22 -40.79 -1.92
CA GLY A 21 -18.46 -40.32 -0.77
C GLY A 21 -16.95 -40.48 -0.92
N ASP A 22 -16.50 -41.49 -1.58
CA ASP A 22 -15.06 -41.79 -1.82
C ASP A 22 -14.41 -40.70 -2.69
N ALA A 23 -15.13 -40.13 -3.66
CA ALA A 23 -14.64 -39.05 -4.49
C ALA A 23 -14.44 -37.79 -3.63
N VAL A 24 -15.36 -37.47 -2.69
CA VAL A 24 -15.22 -36.33 -1.78
C VAL A 24 -14.02 -36.48 -0.85
N VAL A 25 -13.74 -37.68 -0.37
CA VAL A 25 -12.56 -38.00 0.46
C VAL A 25 -11.27 -37.75 -0.34
N GLN A 26 -11.23 -38.13 -1.62
CA GLN A 26 -10.09 -37.86 -2.48
C GLN A 26 -9.90 -36.36 -2.75
N VAL A 27 -11.00 -35.63 -3.02
CA VAL A 27 -10.99 -34.16 -3.17
C VAL A 27 -10.39 -33.49 -1.94
N ASP A 28 -10.80 -33.93 -0.76
CA ASP A 28 -10.30 -33.41 0.53
C ASP A 28 -8.80 -33.68 0.70
N SER A 29 -8.35 -34.88 0.37
CA SER A 29 -6.93 -35.27 0.43
C SER A 29 -6.07 -34.44 -0.55
N HIS A 30 -6.51 -34.33 -1.81
CA HIS A 30 -5.80 -33.55 -2.83
C HIS A 30 -5.72 -32.06 -2.44
N SER A 31 -6.81 -31.50 -1.91
CA SER A 31 -6.84 -30.10 -1.45
C SER A 31 -5.86 -29.83 -0.31
N LYS A 32 -5.76 -30.75 0.66
CA LYS A 32 -4.78 -30.66 1.74
C LYS A 32 -3.35 -30.70 1.22
N GLU A 33 -3.04 -31.65 0.31
CA GLU A 33 -1.72 -31.75 -0.31
C GLU A 33 -1.35 -30.47 -1.08
N MET A 34 -2.31 -29.91 -1.83
CA MET A 34 -2.08 -28.66 -2.56
C MET A 34 -1.79 -27.50 -1.61
N VAL A 35 -2.58 -27.35 -0.54
CA VAL A 35 -2.37 -26.30 0.47
C VAL A 35 -1.02 -26.47 1.18
N GLU A 36 -0.65 -27.69 1.56
CA GLU A 36 0.66 -27.99 2.14
C GLU A 36 1.80 -27.65 1.19
N GLY A 37 1.67 -28.05 -0.08
CA GLY A 37 2.66 -27.77 -1.12
C GLY A 37 2.81 -26.26 -1.42
N LEU A 38 1.70 -25.52 -1.49
CA LEU A 38 1.72 -24.08 -1.68
C LEU A 38 2.41 -23.38 -0.50
N ASN A 39 2.10 -23.76 0.74
CA ASN A 39 2.77 -23.23 1.92
C ASN A 39 4.26 -23.58 1.97
N ALA A 40 4.64 -24.78 1.55
CA ALA A 40 6.02 -25.24 1.53
C ALA A 40 6.86 -24.59 0.43
N SER A 41 6.25 -24.02 -0.60
CA SER A 41 6.96 -23.37 -1.70
C SER A 41 7.79 -22.16 -1.29
N GLY A 42 7.39 -21.48 -0.22
CA GLY A 42 8.01 -20.25 0.24
C GLY A 42 7.72 -19.00 -0.62
N ASN A 43 6.98 -19.17 -1.73
CA ASN A 43 6.66 -18.06 -2.64
C ASN A 43 5.48 -17.21 -2.14
N ILE A 44 4.55 -17.79 -1.39
CA ILE A 44 3.36 -17.12 -0.87
C ILE A 44 3.61 -16.67 0.57
N PRO A 45 3.58 -15.36 0.87
CA PRO A 45 4.03 -14.84 2.17
C PRO A 45 3.03 -15.02 3.31
N ILE A 46 1.77 -15.32 2.99
CA ILE A 46 0.68 -15.51 3.96
C ILE A 46 0.29 -16.98 3.98
N LYS A 47 0.09 -17.53 5.18
CA LYS A 47 -0.29 -18.91 5.37
C LYS A 47 -1.66 -19.20 4.75
N ILE A 48 -1.72 -20.22 3.89
CA ILE A 48 -2.97 -20.77 3.36
C ILE A 48 -3.48 -21.84 4.33
N VAL A 49 -4.76 -21.75 4.71
CA VAL A 49 -5.42 -22.66 5.63
C VAL A 49 -6.60 -23.34 4.93
N TYR A 50 -6.55 -24.67 4.83
CA TYR A 50 -7.66 -25.44 4.29
C TYR A 50 -8.87 -25.40 5.21
N LYS A 51 -10.05 -25.00 4.69
CA LYS A 51 -11.30 -24.85 5.45
C LYS A 51 -12.38 -25.88 5.08
N GLY A 52 -12.07 -26.77 4.17
CA GLY A 52 -12.92 -27.89 3.82
C GLY A 52 -13.39 -27.90 2.38
N THR A 53 -14.07 -28.97 2.04
CA THR A 53 -14.74 -29.19 0.77
C THR A 53 -16.24 -28.89 0.92
N ALA A 54 -16.73 -27.89 0.21
CA ALA A 54 -18.15 -27.50 0.26
C ALA A 54 -18.95 -28.28 -0.80
N ASN A 55 -19.98 -28.98 -0.34
CA ASN A 55 -20.84 -29.87 -1.15
C ASN A 55 -22.31 -29.41 -1.17
N SER A 56 -22.65 -28.33 -0.46
CA SER A 56 -24.00 -27.79 -0.35
C SER A 56 -24.00 -26.27 -0.18
N SER A 57 -25.13 -25.64 -0.50
CA SER A 57 -25.31 -24.19 -0.30
C SER A 57 -25.11 -23.75 1.16
N ASN A 58 -25.51 -24.60 2.11
CA ASN A 58 -25.38 -24.27 3.54
C ASN A 58 -23.92 -24.31 3.99
N GLU A 59 -23.11 -25.25 3.48
CA GLU A 59 -21.66 -25.32 3.78
C GLU A 59 -20.92 -24.14 3.18
N VAL A 60 -21.24 -23.75 1.93
CA VAL A 60 -20.67 -22.55 1.30
C VAL A 60 -21.02 -21.30 2.12
N GLU A 61 -22.31 -21.11 2.47
CA GLU A 61 -22.74 -19.96 3.26
C GLU A 61 -22.04 -19.92 4.63
N ALA A 62 -21.93 -21.06 5.29
CA ALA A 62 -21.31 -21.15 6.63
C ALA A 62 -19.82 -20.76 6.60
N VAL A 63 -19.04 -21.24 5.61
CA VAL A 63 -17.62 -20.90 5.52
C VAL A 63 -17.40 -19.45 5.14
N MET A 64 -18.24 -18.85 4.27
CA MET A 64 -18.14 -17.44 3.91
C MET A 64 -18.47 -16.52 5.11
N LYS A 65 -19.50 -16.84 5.88
CA LYS A 65 -19.82 -16.13 7.11
C LYS A 65 -18.72 -16.25 8.17
N ALA A 66 -18.15 -17.45 8.32
CA ALA A 66 -17.04 -17.66 9.23
C ALA A 66 -15.81 -16.81 8.82
N ALA A 67 -15.51 -16.75 7.53
CA ALA A 67 -14.42 -15.92 7.02
C ALA A 67 -14.62 -14.43 7.28
N ASN A 68 -15.85 -13.93 7.10
CA ASN A 68 -16.16 -12.52 7.37
C ASN A 68 -15.91 -12.14 8.84
N ASN A 69 -16.16 -13.07 9.77
CA ASN A 69 -16.06 -12.86 11.21
C ASN A 69 -14.68 -13.22 11.79
N ASP A 70 -13.73 -13.69 10.99
CA ASP A 70 -12.38 -14.01 11.43
C ASP A 70 -11.40 -12.91 10.99
N ASP A 71 -10.85 -12.18 11.97
CA ASP A 71 -9.91 -11.09 11.72
C ASP A 71 -8.58 -11.56 11.12
N LYS A 72 -8.23 -12.84 11.27
CA LYS A 72 -7.03 -13.41 10.65
C LYS A 72 -7.23 -13.70 9.17
N CYS A 73 -8.47 -13.99 8.75
CA CYS A 73 -8.80 -14.26 7.37
C CYS A 73 -8.75 -12.96 6.55
N VAL A 74 -7.77 -12.81 5.67
CA VAL A 74 -7.65 -11.65 4.78
C VAL A 74 -8.23 -11.88 3.39
N GLY A 75 -8.51 -13.14 3.02
CA GLY A 75 -9.10 -13.46 1.73
C GLY A 75 -9.35 -14.96 1.57
N ILE A 76 -10.09 -15.31 0.52
CA ILE A 76 -10.47 -16.70 0.22
C ILE A 76 -9.95 -17.08 -1.16
N ILE A 77 -9.34 -18.27 -1.26
CA ILE A 77 -9.06 -18.96 -2.53
C ILE A 77 -10.11 -20.03 -2.72
N THR A 78 -10.77 -20.03 -3.88
CA THR A 78 -11.70 -21.07 -4.29
C THR A 78 -11.12 -21.88 -5.45
N TRP A 79 -11.35 -23.18 -5.43
CA TRP A 79 -11.00 -24.14 -6.48
C TRP A 79 -12.07 -25.21 -6.61
N MET A 80 -12.48 -25.52 -7.86
CA MET A 80 -13.49 -26.53 -8.16
C MET A 80 -12.80 -27.79 -8.65
N HIS A 81 -12.56 -28.78 -7.78
CA HIS A 81 -11.84 -29.99 -8.14
C HIS A 81 -12.70 -30.96 -8.99
N THR A 82 -13.93 -31.24 -8.51
CA THR A 82 -14.97 -31.86 -9.32
C THR A 82 -15.91 -30.81 -9.88
N PHE A 83 -16.92 -31.20 -10.63
CA PHE A 83 -18.02 -30.29 -10.92
C PHE A 83 -18.74 -29.90 -9.62
N SER A 84 -18.66 -28.65 -9.27
CA SER A 84 -19.40 -28.06 -8.15
C SER A 84 -20.51 -27.18 -8.72
N PRO A 85 -21.81 -27.55 -8.56
CA PRO A 85 -22.91 -26.79 -9.16
C PRO A 85 -22.91 -25.34 -8.68
N ALA A 86 -22.77 -24.38 -9.60
CA ALA A 86 -22.55 -22.97 -9.27
C ALA A 86 -23.68 -22.33 -8.46
N LYS A 87 -24.91 -22.82 -8.57
CA LYS A 87 -26.03 -22.34 -7.77
C LYS A 87 -25.85 -22.53 -6.26
N MET A 88 -25.02 -23.48 -5.85
CA MET A 88 -24.68 -23.69 -4.44
C MET A 88 -23.90 -22.52 -3.85
N TRP A 89 -23.20 -21.78 -4.68
CA TRP A 89 -22.33 -20.69 -4.25
C TRP A 89 -23.04 -19.34 -4.08
N ILE A 90 -24.26 -19.19 -4.62
CA ILE A 90 -24.97 -17.89 -4.69
C ILE A 90 -25.08 -17.24 -3.31
N LYS A 91 -25.60 -17.93 -2.30
CA LYS A 91 -25.80 -17.36 -0.97
C LYS A 91 -24.48 -16.94 -0.32
N GLY A 92 -23.49 -17.83 -0.33
CA GLY A 92 -22.19 -17.51 0.27
C GLY A 92 -21.49 -16.36 -0.43
N LEU A 93 -21.54 -16.29 -1.77
CA LEU A 93 -20.97 -15.17 -2.53
C LEU A 93 -21.70 -13.84 -2.29
N GLN A 94 -23.02 -13.86 -1.99
CA GLN A 94 -23.77 -12.67 -1.60
C GLN A 94 -23.33 -12.13 -0.23
N ASP A 95 -22.99 -13.02 0.69
CA ASP A 95 -22.60 -12.68 2.06
C ASP A 95 -21.10 -12.35 2.18
N LEU A 96 -20.27 -12.76 1.23
CA LEU A 96 -18.81 -12.63 1.29
C LEU A 96 -18.37 -11.17 1.26
N GLN A 97 -17.60 -10.76 2.29
CA GLN A 97 -17.01 -9.42 2.44
C GLN A 97 -15.46 -9.42 2.36
N LYS A 98 -14.87 -10.60 2.16
CA LYS A 98 -13.41 -10.76 2.02
C LYS A 98 -13.02 -10.82 0.54
N PRO A 99 -11.80 -10.38 0.17
CA PRO A 99 -11.26 -10.59 -1.16
C PRO A 99 -11.35 -12.06 -1.62
N LEU A 100 -11.70 -12.26 -2.88
CA LEU A 100 -11.86 -13.58 -3.49
C LEU A 100 -10.80 -13.79 -4.58
N LEU A 101 -10.12 -14.94 -4.55
CA LEU A 101 -9.31 -15.44 -5.64
C LEU A 101 -9.93 -16.74 -6.16
N HIS A 102 -10.24 -16.79 -7.45
CA HIS A 102 -10.66 -17.98 -8.16
C HIS A 102 -9.43 -18.62 -8.80
N PHE A 103 -8.99 -19.74 -8.27
CA PHE A 103 -7.81 -20.45 -8.77
C PHE A 103 -8.22 -21.55 -9.74
N HIS A 104 -7.99 -21.31 -11.03
CA HIS A 104 -8.24 -22.29 -12.10
C HIS A 104 -7.00 -23.15 -12.31
N THR A 105 -7.01 -24.33 -11.72
CA THR A 105 -5.90 -25.27 -11.71
C THR A 105 -6.39 -26.72 -11.73
N GLN A 106 -5.46 -27.67 -11.87
CA GLN A 106 -5.71 -29.09 -11.81
C GLN A 106 -4.74 -29.72 -10.81
N TYR A 107 -5.20 -30.74 -10.07
CA TYR A 107 -4.35 -31.46 -9.11
C TYR A 107 -3.19 -32.15 -9.82
N ASN A 108 -3.49 -32.90 -10.90
CA ASN A 108 -2.49 -33.60 -11.71
C ASN A 108 -1.84 -32.67 -12.74
N ALA A 109 -0.53 -32.83 -12.97
CA ALA A 109 0.19 -32.06 -13.98
C ALA A 109 -0.14 -32.52 -15.41
N GLU A 110 -0.45 -33.81 -15.57
CA GLU A 110 -0.65 -34.45 -16.88
C GLU A 110 -1.90 -35.32 -16.85
N ILE A 111 -2.57 -35.43 -17.97
CA ILE A 111 -3.62 -36.41 -18.21
C ILE A 111 -2.95 -37.79 -18.34
N PRO A 112 -3.39 -38.83 -17.58
CA PRO A 112 -2.81 -40.16 -17.69
C PRO A 112 -3.29 -40.85 -18.96
N TRP A 113 -2.74 -40.48 -20.10
CA TRP A 113 -3.21 -40.80 -21.45
C TRP A 113 -3.50 -42.29 -21.68
N ASP A 114 -2.67 -43.19 -21.13
CA ASP A 114 -2.79 -44.65 -21.33
C ASP A 114 -3.83 -45.31 -20.39
N THR A 115 -4.22 -44.61 -19.28
CA THR A 115 -5.04 -45.22 -18.23
C THR A 115 -6.27 -44.40 -17.85
N ILE A 116 -6.49 -43.24 -18.49
CA ILE A 116 -7.63 -42.39 -18.22
C ILE A 116 -8.95 -43.13 -18.44
N ASP A 117 -9.84 -43.00 -17.46
CA ASP A 117 -11.19 -43.55 -17.49
C ASP A 117 -12.23 -42.51 -17.05
N MET A 118 -13.50 -42.91 -16.95
CA MET A 118 -14.59 -42.03 -16.55
C MET A 118 -14.49 -41.61 -15.08
N ASP A 119 -13.93 -42.46 -14.22
CA ASP A 119 -13.78 -42.14 -12.80
C ASP A 119 -12.71 -41.05 -12.62
N PHE A 120 -11.61 -41.13 -13.36
CA PHE A 120 -10.62 -40.04 -13.40
C PHE A 120 -11.21 -38.74 -13.93
N MET A 121 -12.01 -38.78 -14.99
CA MET A 121 -12.67 -37.59 -15.54
C MET A 121 -13.67 -36.98 -14.58
N ASN A 122 -14.45 -37.80 -13.87
CA ASN A 122 -15.44 -37.31 -12.89
C ASN A 122 -14.78 -36.70 -11.66
N LEU A 123 -13.64 -37.23 -11.23
CA LEU A 123 -12.88 -36.68 -10.12
C LEU A 123 -12.21 -35.36 -10.52
N ASN A 124 -11.65 -35.25 -11.72
CA ASN A 124 -10.78 -34.17 -12.17
C ASN A 124 -11.50 -33.22 -13.16
N GLN A 125 -12.56 -32.57 -12.72
CA GLN A 125 -13.39 -31.67 -13.53
C GLN A 125 -13.14 -30.17 -13.25
N SER A 126 -11.92 -29.78 -12.91
CA SER A 126 -11.61 -28.36 -12.64
C SER A 126 -11.96 -27.46 -13.81
N ALA A 127 -11.67 -27.88 -15.06
CA ALA A 127 -12.02 -27.09 -16.24
C ALA A 127 -13.54 -26.81 -16.32
N HIS A 128 -14.36 -27.80 -16.06
CA HIS A 128 -15.81 -27.71 -16.06
C HIS A 128 -16.32 -26.90 -14.85
N GLY A 129 -15.89 -27.30 -13.65
CA GLY A 129 -16.37 -26.70 -12.39
C GLY A 129 -15.98 -25.23 -12.25
N ASP A 130 -14.75 -24.87 -12.57
CA ASP A 130 -14.27 -23.49 -12.48
C ASP A 130 -14.94 -22.58 -13.52
N ILE A 131 -15.22 -23.07 -14.74
CA ILE A 131 -15.95 -22.29 -15.74
C ILE A 131 -17.38 -22.00 -15.28
N GLU A 132 -18.07 -22.98 -14.72
CA GLU A 132 -19.41 -22.83 -14.16
C GLU A 132 -19.41 -21.87 -12.95
N PHE A 133 -18.44 -21.98 -12.04
CA PHE A 133 -18.25 -21.06 -10.93
C PHE A 133 -17.91 -19.64 -11.42
N GLY A 134 -17.05 -19.53 -12.43
CA GLY A 134 -16.72 -18.25 -13.06
C GLY A 134 -17.94 -17.57 -13.66
N HIS A 135 -18.84 -18.33 -14.29
CA HIS A 135 -20.10 -17.81 -14.84
C HIS A 135 -20.98 -17.17 -13.75
N ILE A 136 -21.19 -17.87 -12.63
CA ILE A 136 -22.06 -17.33 -11.57
C ILE A 136 -21.43 -16.09 -10.91
N CYS A 137 -20.12 -16.09 -10.65
CA CYS A 137 -19.44 -14.90 -10.14
C CYS A 137 -19.60 -13.69 -11.06
N THR A 138 -19.45 -13.87 -12.37
CA THR A 138 -19.63 -12.81 -13.36
C THR A 138 -21.08 -12.32 -13.41
N ARG A 139 -22.06 -13.23 -13.40
CA ARG A 139 -23.48 -12.90 -13.35
C ARG A 139 -23.87 -12.10 -12.11
N MET A 140 -23.26 -12.41 -10.98
CA MET A 140 -23.48 -11.73 -9.70
C MET A 140 -22.63 -10.46 -9.53
N ARG A 141 -21.71 -10.18 -10.46
CA ARG A 141 -20.77 -9.06 -10.39
C ARG A 141 -19.85 -9.14 -9.15
N VAL A 142 -19.44 -10.34 -8.77
CA VAL A 142 -18.49 -10.55 -7.67
C VAL A 142 -17.09 -10.19 -8.17
N ALA A 143 -16.49 -9.19 -7.55
CA ALA A 143 -15.09 -8.83 -7.77
C ALA A 143 -14.18 -9.97 -7.33
N ARG A 144 -13.25 -10.39 -8.18
CA ARG A 144 -12.32 -11.48 -7.88
C ARG A 144 -11.13 -11.48 -8.79
N LYS A 145 -9.98 -11.83 -8.29
CA LYS A 145 -8.83 -12.21 -9.13
C LYS A 145 -9.01 -13.62 -9.65
N VAL A 146 -8.76 -13.82 -10.94
CA VAL A 146 -8.69 -15.16 -11.55
C VAL A 146 -7.24 -15.48 -11.84
N VAL A 147 -6.73 -16.57 -11.24
CA VAL A 147 -5.40 -17.09 -11.52
C VAL A 147 -5.54 -18.43 -12.25
N CYS A 148 -4.96 -18.55 -13.43
CA CYS A 148 -4.95 -19.78 -14.21
C CYS A 148 -3.52 -20.32 -14.26
N GLY A 149 -3.34 -21.63 -14.02
CA GLY A 149 -2.06 -22.27 -14.12
C GLY A 149 -1.92 -23.48 -13.20
N TYR A 150 -0.86 -24.28 -13.42
CA TYR A 150 -0.58 -25.43 -12.56
C TYR A 150 -0.14 -24.96 -11.16
N TRP A 151 -0.73 -25.50 -10.10
CA TRP A 151 -0.50 -25.03 -8.72
C TRP A 151 0.95 -25.13 -8.24
N LYS A 152 1.78 -26.03 -8.82
CA LYS A 152 3.22 -26.10 -8.53
C LYS A 152 4.06 -25.14 -9.38
N SER A 153 3.47 -24.43 -10.35
CA SER A 153 4.22 -23.49 -11.16
C SER A 153 4.55 -22.21 -10.36
N GLU A 154 5.78 -21.74 -10.51
CA GLU A 154 6.24 -20.50 -9.88
C GLU A 154 5.42 -19.28 -10.33
N GLU A 155 5.00 -19.27 -11.60
CA GLU A 155 4.19 -18.18 -12.16
C GLU A 155 2.82 -18.06 -11.47
N ALA A 156 2.09 -19.18 -11.31
CA ALA A 156 0.81 -19.17 -10.60
C ALA A 156 0.99 -18.77 -9.14
N GLN A 157 2.02 -19.29 -8.46
CA GLN A 157 2.32 -18.97 -7.08
C GLN A 157 2.69 -17.49 -6.89
N LYS A 158 3.43 -16.87 -7.83
CA LYS A 158 3.72 -15.42 -7.81
C LYS A 158 2.45 -14.58 -7.93
N LYS A 159 1.52 -14.94 -8.81
CA LYS A 159 0.22 -14.25 -8.93
C LYS A 159 -0.62 -14.36 -7.66
N ILE A 160 -0.64 -15.53 -7.04
CA ILE A 160 -1.29 -15.73 -5.74
C ILE A 160 -0.60 -14.87 -4.66
N ALA A 161 0.73 -14.79 -4.66
CA ALA A 161 1.50 -13.99 -3.71
C ALA A 161 1.22 -12.49 -3.83
N VAL A 162 1.09 -11.96 -5.05
CA VAL A 162 0.68 -10.57 -5.29
C VAL A 162 -0.70 -10.32 -4.67
N TRP A 163 -1.69 -11.13 -5.05
CA TRP A 163 -3.04 -11.00 -4.52
C TRP A 163 -3.09 -11.13 -2.99
N ALA A 164 -2.34 -12.05 -2.41
CA ALA A 164 -2.26 -12.25 -0.97
C ALA A 164 -1.76 -11.00 -0.22
N ARG A 165 -0.71 -10.37 -0.75
CA ARG A 165 -0.16 -9.13 -0.19
C ARG A 165 -1.16 -7.97 -0.30
N VAL A 166 -1.86 -7.88 -1.42
CA VAL A 166 -2.90 -6.87 -1.62
C VAL A 166 -4.07 -7.11 -0.67
N ALA A 167 -4.52 -8.36 -0.51
CA ALA A 167 -5.57 -8.70 0.44
C ALA A 167 -5.20 -8.31 1.89
N ALA A 168 -3.93 -8.50 2.29
CA ALA A 168 -3.44 -8.00 3.56
C ALA A 168 -3.45 -6.46 3.64
N GLY A 169 -3.08 -5.77 2.55
CA GLY A 169 -3.16 -4.31 2.46
C GLY A 169 -4.59 -3.79 2.60
N VAL A 170 -5.56 -4.44 1.96
CA VAL A 170 -7.00 -4.12 2.10
C VAL A 170 -7.52 -4.40 3.51
N ALA A 171 -7.07 -5.47 4.15
CA ALA A 171 -7.43 -5.77 5.53
C ALA A 171 -6.84 -4.73 6.50
N ASP A 172 -5.58 -4.31 6.31
CA ASP A 172 -4.96 -3.24 7.09
C ASP A 172 -5.68 -1.90 6.87
N ALA A 173 -6.04 -1.57 5.62
CA ALA A 173 -6.72 -0.31 5.26
C ALA A 173 -8.00 -0.09 6.07
N LYS A 174 -8.77 -1.13 6.33
CA LYS A 174 -9.99 -1.09 7.17
C LYS A 174 -9.71 -0.79 8.65
N ASN A 175 -8.45 -0.85 9.08
CA ASN A 175 -8.01 -0.61 10.45
C ASN A 175 -7.06 0.59 10.55
N VAL A 176 -6.75 1.25 9.43
CA VAL A 176 -5.92 2.46 9.43
C VAL A 176 -6.69 3.60 10.09
N ARG A 177 -6.08 4.16 11.12
CA ARG A 177 -6.48 5.43 11.68
C ARG A 177 -5.37 6.45 11.41
N CYS A 178 -5.70 7.52 10.72
CA CYS A 178 -4.79 8.62 10.38
C CYS A 178 -5.08 9.85 11.25
N LEU A 179 -4.08 10.31 12.00
CA LEU A 179 -4.20 11.55 12.76
C LEU A 179 -3.71 12.73 11.92
N MET A 180 -4.60 13.65 11.64
CA MET A 180 -4.26 14.90 10.96
C MET A 180 -4.02 16.01 12.01
N PHE A 181 -2.75 16.34 12.25
CA PHE A 181 -2.36 17.41 13.15
C PHE A 181 -2.37 18.76 12.43
N GLY A 182 -3.30 19.61 12.80
CA GLY A 182 -3.65 20.80 12.03
C GLY A 182 -4.59 20.47 10.85
N MET A 183 -4.91 21.45 10.05
CA MET A 183 -5.74 21.27 8.85
C MET A 183 -4.88 21.04 7.61
N ASN A 184 -5.52 20.73 6.48
CA ASN A 184 -4.87 20.83 5.17
C ASN A 184 -4.33 22.26 4.98
N MET A 185 -3.22 22.40 4.27
CA MET A 185 -2.72 23.72 3.90
C MET A 185 -3.75 24.46 3.05
N ASN A 186 -4.00 25.73 3.42
CA ASN A 186 -4.92 26.56 2.68
C ASN A 186 -4.54 26.66 1.20
N ASN A 187 -5.53 26.51 0.34
CA ASN A 187 -5.38 26.60 -1.13
C ASN A 187 -4.58 25.49 -1.82
N VAL A 188 -4.19 24.42 -1.11
CA VAL A 188 -3.55 23.21 -1.71
C VAL A 188 -4.62 22.17 -2.00
N ALA A 189 -5.20 22.22 -3.18
CA ALA A 189 -6.38 21.43 -3.55
C ALA A 189 -6.14 19.89 -3.51
N VAL A 190 -4.93 19.44 -3.82
CA VAL A 190 -4.64 18.00 -3.93
C VAL A 190 -4.57 17.29 -2.57
N THR A 191 -4.41 18.02 -1.47
CA THR A 191 -4.34 17.41 -0.11
C THR A 191 -5.72 17.27 0.52
N ASP A 192 -6.74 17.96 0.00
CA ASP A 192 -8.11 17.93 0.52
C ASP A 192 -8.97 16.83 -0.15
N GLY A 193 -10.16 16.57 0.38
CA GLY A 193 -11.11 15.59 -0.13
C GLY A 193 -12.20 15.21 0.88
N ASP A 194 -13.10 14.33 0.46
CA ASP A 194 -14.20 13.81 1.28
C ASP A 194 -13.71 12.64 2.17
N ARG A 195 -13.44 12.93 3.45
CA ARG A 195 -12.99 11.93 4.43
C ARG A 195 -14.06 10.89 4.76
N VAL A 196 -15.34 11.24 4.66
CA VAL A 196 -16.43 10.30 4.94
C VAL A 196 -16.55 9.28 3.81
N GLU A 197 -16.56 9.73 2.55
CA GLU A 197 -16.58 8.84 1.40
C GLU A 197 -15.27 8.01 1.32
N PHE A 198 -14.14 8.55 1.74
CA PHE A 198 -12.86 7.87 1.79
C PHE A 198 -12.88 6.67 2.76
N GLU A 199 -13.46 6.86 3.96
CA GLU A 199 -13.66 5.78 4.92
C GLU A 199 -14.63 4.72 4.39
N GLN A 200 -15.75 5.15 3.79
CA GLN A 200 -16.74 4.22 3.24
C GLN A 200 -16.19 3.37 2.10
N ARG A 201 -15.34 3.93 1.23
CA ARG A 201 -14.82 3.24 0.04
C ARG A 201 -13.54 2.48 0.28
N LEU A 202 -12.62 3.05 1.03
CA LEU A 202 -11.29 2.49 1.22
C LEU A 202 -11.04 1.96 2.63
N GLY A 203 -11.90 2.33 3.60
CA GLY A 203 -11.80 1.89 4.98
C GLY A 203 -10.92 2.79 5.86
N TYR A 204 -10.29 3.80 5.32
CA TYR A 204 -9.35 4.66 6.05
C TYR A 204 -10.08 5.68 6.94
N HIS A 205 -9.87 5.61 8.23
CA HIS A 205 -10.41 6.56 9.19
C HIS A 205 -9.46 7.73 9.41
N VAL A 206 -9.94 8.97 9.24
CA VAL A 206 -9.12 10.19 9.36
C VAL A 206 -9.70 11.12 10.41
N ASP A 207 -8.94 11.32 11.49
CA ASP A 207 -9.30 12.21 12.58
C ASP A 207 -8.49 13.51 12.56
N TYR A 208 -9.17 14.63 12.80
CA TYR A 208 -8.52 15.90 13.02
C TYR A 208 -8.08 16.04 14.49
N TYR A 209 -6.83 16.46 14.67
CA TYR A 209 -6.27 16.82 15.97
C TYR A 209 -5.65 18.22 15.89
N PRO A 210 -5.97 19.12 16.84
CA PRO A 210 -5.25 20.38 16.94
C PRO A 210 -3.78 20.13 17.29
N VAL A 211 -2.87 20.94 16.78
CA VAL A 211 -1.43 20.81 17.05
C VAL A 211 -1.13 20.88 18.56
N SER A 212 -1.92 21.65 19.32
CA SER A 212 -1.81 21.70 20.79
C SER A 212 -1.90 20.33 21.47
N SER A 213 -2.70 19.42 20.94
CA SER A 213 -2.79 18.03 21.47
C SER A 213 -1.44 17.31 21.37
N LEU A 214 -0.73 17.47 20.25
CA LEU A 214 0.60 16.91 20.06
C LEU A 214 1.63 17.58 20.99
N MET A 215 1.48 18.90 21.23
CA MET A 215 2.36 19.63 22.14
C MET A 215 2.23 19.18 23.59
N ASP A 216 1.08 18.69 24.01
CA ASP A 216 0.90 18.11 25.34
C ASP A 216 1.72 16.82 25.53
N TYR A 217 1.93 16.07 24.48
CA TYR A 217 2.87 14.93 24.49
C TYR A 217 4.32 15.40 24.44
N PHE A 218 4.64 16.36 23.59
CA PHE A 218 6.00 16.90 23.47
C PHE A 218 6.55 17.45 24.81
N LYS A 219 5.74 18.21 25.54
CA LYS A 219 6.10 18.75 26.84
C LYS A 219 6.42 17.70 27.91
N LYS A 220 5.86 16.50 27.76
CA LYS A 220 6.07 15.39 28.69
C LYS A 220 7.35 14.58 28.38
N VAL A 221 8.00 14.82 27.24
CA VAL A 221 9.25 14.14 26.89
C VAL A 221 10.40 14.75 27.69
N THR A 222 11.08 13.92 28.44
CA THR A 222 12.25 14.32 29.23
C THR A 222 13.51 14.41 28.38
N ASP A 223 14.46 15.20 28.84
CA ASP A 223 15.79 15.30 28.20
C ASP A 223 16.52 13.95 28.20
N ALA A 224 16.36 13.16 29.24
CA ALA A 224 16.96 11.82 29.34
C ALA A 224 16.46 10.88 28.21
N GLU A 225 15.15 10.84 27.98
CA GLU A 225 14.58 10.03 26.90
C GLU A 225 15.04 10.52 25.52
N ALA A 226 15.10 11.82 25.31
CA ALA A 226 15.60 12.39 24.05
C ALA A 226 17.09 12.04 23.84
N CYS A 227 17.92 12.12 24.87
CA CYS A 227 19.33 11.73 24.80
C CYS A 227 19.50 10.23 24.49
N GLU A 228 18.68 9.36 25.06
CA GLU A 228 18.71 7.92 24.77
C GLU A 228 18.42 7.67 23.28
N LEU A 229 17.42 8.31 22.71
CA LEU A 229 17.10 8.19 21.29
C LEU A 229 18.20 8.79 20.39
N VAL A 230 18.86 9.87 20.82
CA VAL A 230 20.02 10.43 20.11
C VAL A 230 21.18 9.42 20.06
N GLU A 231 21.43 8.66 21.12
CA GLU A 231 22.44 7.59 21.10
C GLU A 231 22.07 6.45 20.11
N GLU A 232 20.78 6.20 19.88
CA GLU A 232 20.33 5.31 18.81
C GLU A 232 20.64 5.89 17.42
N TYR A 233 20.36 7.18 17.21
CA TYR A 233 20.67 7.86 15.93
C TYR A 233 22.16 7.78 15.59
N LYS A 234 23.04 7.97 16.56
CA LYS A 234 24.50 7.85 16.37
C LYS A 234 24.93 6.46 15.86
N LYS A 235 24.20 5.41 16.24
CA LYS A 235 24.47 4.04 15.75
C LYS A 235 23.91 3.82 14.34
N LEU A 236 22.73 4.37 14.06
CA LEU A 236 22.00 4.12 12.82
C LEU A 236 22.50 4.97 11.64
N TYR A 237 22.95 6.20 11.89
CA TYR A 237 23.26 7.17 10.85
C TYR A 237 24.71 7.60 10.87
N THR A 238 25.18 8.16 9.75
CA THR A 238 26.47 8.86 9.68
C THR A 238 26.27 10.27 10.19
N ILE A 239 26.93 10.62 11.27
CA ILE A 239 26.84 11.97 11.85
C ILE A 239 27.69 12.93 11.02
N LYS A 240 27.08 14.03 10.56
CA LYS A 240 27.77 15.08 9.81
C LYS A 240 27.39 16.44 10.39
N ILE A 241 28.31 16.99 11.18
CA ILE A 241 28.17 18.30 11.78
C ILE A 241 28.59 19.35 10.74
N ASP A 242 27.75 20.34 10.54
CA ASP A 242 27.97 21.44 9.61
C ASP A 242 28.67 22.64 10.26
N GLU A 243 28.71 23.79 9.56
CA GLU A 243 29.34 25.03 10.01
C GLU A 243 28.58 25.69 11.19
N SER A 244 27.36 25.25 11.54
CA SER A 244 26.57 25.78 12.66
C SER A 244 27.18 25.45 14.01
N GLY A 245 28.07 24.47 14.08
CA GLY A 245 28.80 24.03 15.25
C GLY A 245 28.13 22.91 16.03
N GLU A 246 28.92 22.21 16.83
CA GLU A 246 28.53 20.99 17.53
C GLU A 246 27.39 21.22 18.55
N GLU A 247 27.38 22.35 19.23
CA GLU A 247 26.37 22.67 20.25
C GLU A 247 24.98 22.83 19.62
N VAL A 248 24.86 23.65 18.58
CA VAL A 248 23.59 23.86 17.85
C VAL A 248 23.11 22.57 17.21
N TYR A 249 24.05 21.81 16.61
CA TYR A 249 23.74 20.52 16.00
C TYR A 249 23.04 19.57 16.99
N TRP A 250 23.63 19.33 18.15
CA TRP A 250 23.07 18.37 19.12
C TRP A 250 21.82 18.92 19.82
N GLU A 251 21.68 20.23 19.98
CA GLU A 251 20.44 20.84 20.45
C GLU A 251 19.29 20.54 19.50
N LYS A 252 19.47 20.74 18.19
CA LYS A 252 18.43 20.51 17.19
C LYS A 252 18.12 19.02 16.99
N VAL A 253 19.13 18.16 17.01
CA VAL A 253 18.92 16.72 17.00
C VAL A 253 18.15 16.22 18.21
N LYS A 254 18.45 16.74 19.42
CA LYS A 254 17.72 16.42 20.66
C LYS A 254 16.26 16.91 20.59
N ASN A 255 16.01 18.11 20.05
CA ASN A 255 14.65 18.63 19.86
C ASN A 255 13.87 17.76 18.86
N ALA A 256 14.47 17.36 17.74
CA ALA A 256 13.87 16.42 16.78
C ALA A 256 13.56 15.05 17.41
N ALA A 257 14.43 14.56 18.32
CA ALA A 257 14.16 13.32 19.06
C ALA A 257 12.96 13.46 20.00
N LYS A 258 12.78 14.63 20.66
CA LYS A 258 11.58 14.90 21.46
C LYS A 258 10.31 14.87 20.59
N ALA A 259 10.36 15.43 19.38
CA ALA A 259 9.24 15.41 18.45
C ALA A 259 8.89 13.97 18.02
N GLU A 260 9.90 13.13 17.74
CA GLU A 260 9.68 11.72 17.41
C GLU A 260 9.02 10.95 18.57
N ILE A 261 9.52 11.11 19.80
CA ILE A 261 8.95 10.45 20.98
C ILE A 261 7.50 10.89 21.21
N ALA A 262 7.21 12.19 21.07
CA ALA A 262 5.85 12.71 21.20
C ALA A 262 4.89 12.11 20.16
N LEU A 263 5.29 12.08 18.88
CA LEU A 263 4.53 11.46 17.80
C LEU A 263 4.30 9.97 18.06
N ARG A 264 5.33 9.23 18.45
CA ARG A 264 5.20 7.80 18.79
C ARG A 264 4.18 7.55 19.89
N ARG A 265 4.17 8.38 20.92
CA ARG A 265 3.25 8.25 22.06
C ARG A 265 1.82 8.51 21.65
N VAL A 266 1.54 9.62 20.98
CA VAL A 266 0.16 9.93 20.57
C VAL A 266 -0.35 8.91 19.58
N LEU A 267 0.44 8.48 18.58
CA LEU A 267 0.04 7.45 17.64
C LEU A 267 -0.28 6.12 18.33
N LYS A 268 0.52 5.74 19.31
CA LYS A 268 0.30 4.52 20.09
C LYS A 268 -0.96 4.61 20.96
N ASP A 269 -1.13 5.71 21.70
CA ASP A 269 -2.25 5.91 22.63
C ASP A 269 -3.58 5.98 21.90
N GLU A 270 -3.59 6.54 20.68
CA GLU A 270 -4.76 6.66 19.82
C GLU A 270 -4.96 5.43 18.91
N GLY A 271 -4.04 4.44 18.94
CA GLY A 271 -4.10 3.27 18.05
C GLY A 271 -3.97 3.62 16.57
N ALA A 272 -3.27 4.73 16.25
CA ALA A 272 -3.13 5.22 14.90
C ALA A 272 -1.91 4.63 14.19
N THR A 273 -2.04 4.39 12.89
CA THR A 273 -1.00 3.83 12.04
C THR A 273 -0.57 4.77 10.91
N ALA A 274 -1.19 5.94 10.83
CA ALA A 274 -0.84 6.99 9.88
C ALA A 274 -0.99 8.36 10.52
N PHE A 275 -0.28 9.34 9.99
CA PHE A 275 -0.40 10.74 10.42
C PHE A 275 0.00 11.70 9.30
N THR A 276 -0.43 12.94 9.45
CA THR A 276 0.00 14.04 8.61
C THR A 276 0.20 15.29 9.46
N THR A 277 1.13 16.13 9.06
CA THR A 277 1.41 17.43 9.66
C THR A 277 1.35 18.51 8.59
N ASN A 278 1.19 19.74 9.04
CA ASN A 278 1.15 20.91 8.19
C ASN A 278 2.23 21.88 8.72
N PHE A 279 2.92 22.59 7.87
CA PHE A 279 3.96 23.53 8.28
C PHE A 279 3.50 24.99 8.35
N ASP A 280 2.20 25.25 8.10
CA ASP A 280 1.54 26.53 8.44
C ASP A 280 0.97 26.53 9.87
N ASP A 281 0.83 25.35 10.48
CA ASP A 281 0.34 25.15 11.84
C ASP A 281 1.24 24.16 12.60
N LEU A 282 2.22 24.69 13.30
CA LEU A 282 3.15 23.97 14.18
C LEU A 282 3.09 24.48 15.64
N GLY A 283 1.97 25.05 16.04
CA GLY A 283 1.76 25.73 17.31
C GLY A 283 1.97 27.25 17.21
N ASP A 284 2.33 27.91 18.31
CA ASP A 284 2.51 29.34 18.33
C ASP A 284 3.50 29.81 17.25
N ALA A 285 3.21 30.98 16.65
CA ALA A 285 4.03 31.49 15.54
C ALA A 285 5.34 32.11 16.04
N ASP A 286 5.32 32.77 17.21
CA ASP A 286 6.49 33.46 17.79
C ASP A 286 7.28 32.50 18.69
N ILE A 287 8.41 31.98 18.17
CA ILE A 287 9.28 31.06 18.90
C ILE A 287 10.14 31.78 19.98
N ASP A 288 10.24 33.07 19.91
CA ASP A 288 10.98 33.88 20.90
C ASP A 288 10.09 34.27 22.11
N ASP A 289 8.79 33.98 22.06
CA ASP A 289 7.89 34.14 23.20
C ASP A 289 8.28 33.18 24.33
N PRO A 290 8.50 33.68 25.57
CA PRO A 290 8.80 32.82 26.72
C PRO A 290 7.73 31.76 27.02
N ASN A 291 6.52 31.95 26.53
CA ASN A 291 5.40 31.03 26.67
C ASN A 291 5.15 30.18 25.42
N PHE A 292 6.09 30.20 24.48
CA PHE A 292 5.98 29.45 23.20
C PHE A 292 5.53 28.01 23.42
N VAL A 293 4.52 27.58 22.66
CA VAL A 293 3.98 26.24 22.62
C VAL A 293 3.91 25.77 21.16
N GLY A 294 4.91 25.05 20.72
CA GLY A 294 4.98 24.58 19.34
C GLY A 294 6.27 23.79 19.07
N PHE A 295 6.42 23.32 17.87
CA PHE A 295 7.69 22.80 17.40
C PHE A 295 8.60 23.96 16.99
N ASP A 296 9.84 23.94 17.41
CA ASP A 296 10.83 24.93 16.96
C ASP A 296 11.38 24.61 15.56
N GLN A 297 11.14 23.41 15.05
CA GLN A 297 11.50 22.94 13.72
C GLN A 297 10.42 22.00 13.17
N ILE A 298 10.36 21.86 11.85
CA ILE A 298 9.49 20.88 11.21
C ILE A 298 9.91 19.46 11.65
N PRO A 299 8.99 18.58 12.07
CA PRO A 299 9.32 17.24 12.59
C PRO A 299 9.70 16.24 11.50
N GLY A 300 10.56 16.66 10.55
CA GLY A 300 10.92 15.88 9.36
C GLY A 300 11.72 14.63 9.69
N LEU A 301 12.71 14.71 10.60
CA LEU A 301 13.45 13.53 11.05
C LEU A 301 12.53 12.48 11.67
N ALA A 302 11.56 12.91 12.46
CA ALA A 302 10.58 12.02 13.06
C ALA A 302 9.74 11.33 11.98
N SER A 303 9.25 12.08 10.99
CA SER A 303 8.46 11.54 9.87
C SER A 303 9.27 10.54 9.04
N GLN A 304 10.53 10.82 8.73
CA GLN A 304 11.43 9.90 8.02
C GLN A 304 11.57 8.56 8.75
N ARG A 305 11.75 8.60 10.05
CA ARG A 305 11.95 7.41 10.89
C ARG A 305 10.66 6.61 11.09
N LEU A 306 9.56 7.28 11.37
CA LEU A 306 8.25 6.64 11.55
C LEU A 306 7.78 5.95 10.26
N MET A 307 8.01 6.56 9.08
CA MET A 307 7.74 5.91 7.80
C MET A 307 8.52 4.60 7.61
N GLN A 308 9.78 4.57 8.01
CA GLN A 308 10.61 3.35 7.93
C GLN A 308 10.01 2.21 8.76
N GLU A 309 9.34 2.54 9.85
CA GLU A 309 8.69 1.57 10.74
C GLU A 309 7.26 1.22 10.32
N GLY A 310 6.74 1.86 9.27
CA GLY A 310 5.46 1.55 8.67
C GLY A 310 4.32 2.48 9.08
N TYR A 311 4.59 3.57 9.77
CA TYR A 311 3.57 4.60 9.91
C TYR A 311 3.34 5.31 8.58
N GLY A 312 2.08 5.46 8.19
CA GLY A 312 1.72 6.24 7.03
C GLY A 312 2.04 7.71 7.23
N PHE A 313 2.60 8.37 6.22
CA PHE A 313 2.86 9.80 6.23
C PHE A 313 2.56 10.44 4.88
N GLY A 314 1.93 11.61 4.94
CA GLY A 314 1.77 12.56 3.85
C GLY A 314 1.95 13.96 4.40
N ALA A 315 2.62 14.84 3.67
CA ALA A 315 2.86 16.22 4.10
C ALA A 315 1.63 17.10 3.88
N GLU A 316 1.64 18.32 4.43
CA GLU A 316 0.67 19.38 4.12
C GLU A 316 -0.80 19.05 4.45
N GLY A 317 -1.01 18.14 5.39
CA GLY A 317 -2.35 17.65 5.68
C GLY A 317 -2.85 16.59 4.70
N ASP A 318 -1.98 16.03 3.84
CA ASP A 318 -2.36 15.01 2.85
C ASP A 318 -2.56 13.62 3.48
N TRP A 319 -3.72 13.49 4.12
CA TRP A 319 -4.15 12.23 4.73
C TRP A 319 -4.39 11.11 3.70
N LYS A 320 -4.70 11.43 2.43
CA LYS A 320 -4.88 10.42 1.38
C LYS A 320 -3.57 9.71 1.08
N THR A 321 -2.50 10.48 0.86
CA THR A 321 -1.17 9.92 0.63
C THR A 321 -0.63 9.23 1.88
N ALA A 322 -0.90 9.75 3.09
CA ALA A 322 -0.52 9.09 4.34
C ALA A 322 -1.13 7.67 4.44
N CYS A 323 -2.42 7.53 4.22
CA CYS A 323 -3.11 6.24 4.25
C CYS A 323 -2.63 5.31 3.13
N LEU A 324 -2.44 5.83 1.91
CA LEU A 324 -1.95 5.04 0.77
C LEU A 324 -0.53 4.54 1.01
N TYR A 325 0.37 5.37 1.58
CA TYR A 325 1.71 4.95 1.96
C TYR A 325 1.68 3.81 3.00
N ARG A 326 0.81 3.89 4.00
CA ARG A 326 0.65 2.80 4.97
C ARG A 326 0.29 1.49 4.29
N THR A 327 -0.68 1.50 3.40
CA THR A 327 -1.09 0.31 2.63
C THR A 327 0.06 -0.22 1.76
N LEU A 328 0.78 0.66 1.07
CA LEU A 328 1.97 0.31 0.30
C LEU A 328 3.02 -0.39 1.16
N TRP A 329 3.32 0.18 2.33
CA TRP A 329 4.29 -0.39 3.27
C TRP A 329 3.87 -1.80 3.73
N VAL A 330 2.58 -2.02 3.98
CA VAL A 330 2.05 -3.35 4.35
C VAL A 330 2.22 -4.33 3.18
N MET A 331 1.80 -3.96 1.97
CA MET A 331 1.91 -4.84 0.80
C MET A 331 3.35 -5.28 0.51
N GLN A 332 4.33 -4.40 0.73
CA GLN A 332 5.74 -4.70 0.44
C GLN A 332 6.52 -5.30 1.62
N GLN A 333 5.91 -5.59 2.77
CA GLN A 333 6.64 -6.15 3.92
C GLN A 333 7.51 -7.37 3.54
N GLY A 334 8.77 -7.33 4.00
CA GLY A 334 9.76 -8.37 3.71
C GLY A 334 10.40 -8.29 2.32
N MET A 335 10.07 -7.29 1.51
CA MET A 335 10.76 -7.01 0.24
C MET A 335 11.96 -6.08 0.47
N PRO A 336 13.02 -6.17 -0.39
CA PRO A 336 14.35 -5.65 -0.01
C PRO A 336 14.62 -4.20 -0.37
N ARG A 337 13.87 -3.60 -1.31
CA ARG A 337 14.30 -2.32 -1.92
C ARG A 337 13.65 -1.09 -1.30
N GLY A 338 12.45 -1.24 -0.73
CA GLY A 338 11.80 -0.23 0.09
C GLY A 338 10.84 0.72 -0.65
N CYS A 339 10.15 1.53 0.15
CA CYS A 339 9.18 2.53 -0.29
C CYS A 339 9.41 3.89 0.39
N SER A 340 8.78 4.92 -0.17
CA SER A 340 8.78 6.27 0.39
C SER A 340 7.53 7.06 0.00
N PHE A 341 7.20 8.06 0.79
CA PHE A 341 6.53 9.25 0.33
C PHE A 341 7.51 10.09 -0.50
N LEU A 342 7.07 10.64 -1.64
CA LEU A 342 7.86 11.50 -2.52
C LEU A 342 6.97 12.61 -3.11
N GLU A 343 7.61 13.73 -3.48
CA GLU A 343 6.97 14.86 -4.14
C GLU A 343 7.69 15.18 -5.46
N ASP A 344 6.91 15.35 -6.54
CA ASP A 344 7.41 15.89 -7.82
C ASP A 344 7.81 17.35 -7.64
N TYR A 345 9.12 17.64 -7.57
CA TYR A 345 9.61 18.95 -7.13
C TYR A 345 10.09 19.85 -8.28
N THR A 346 11.08 19.39 -9.06
CA THR A 346 11.62 20.23 -10.14
C THR A 346 12.06 19.41 -11.35
N LEU A 347 12.01 20.04 -12.52
CA LEU A 347 12.25 19.38 -13.80
C LEU A 347 13.67 19.65 -14.29
N ASN A 348 14.25 18.63 -14.92
CA ASN A 348 15.52 18.72 -15.61
C ASN A 348 15.33 18.33 -17.08
N PHE A 349 15.63 19.27 -17.99
CA PHE A 349 15.55 19.07 -19.44
C PHE A 349 16.93 18.97 -20.11
N ALA A 350 18.00 18.98 -19.32
CA ALA A 350 19.36 18.83 -19.83
C ALA A 350 19.78 17.36 -19.83
N GLY A 351 20.54 16.95 -20.85
CA GLY A 351 20.99 15.56 -21.01
C GLY A 351 20.17 14.78 -22.01
N ASP A 352 20.32 13.46 -22.02
CA ASP A 352 19.69 12.56 -23.00
C ASP A 352 18.22 12.29 -22.73
N GLN A 353 17.79 12.47 -21.47
CA GLN A 353 16.41 12.23 -21.02
C GLN A 353 15.97 13.34 -20.07
N SER A 354 14.76 13.85 -20.31
CA SER A 354 14.10 14.75 -19.37
C SER A 354 13.67 13.96 -18.11
N SER A 355 13.88 14.58 -16.96
CA SER A 355 13.65 13.92 -15.66
C SER A 355 13.03 14.86 -14.64
N CYS A 356 12.52 14.30 -13.55
CA CYS A 356 11.96 15.05 -12.43
C CYS A 356 12.72 14.72 -11.15
N LEU A 357 13.24 15.75 -10.49
CA LEU A 357 13.82 15.63 -9.15
C LEU A 357 12.68 15.49 -8.15
N GLN A 358 12.80 14.46 -7.34
CA GLN A 358 11.89 14.11 -6.28
C GLN A 358 12.50 14.45 -4.95
N SER A 359 11.76 15.12 -4.11
CA SER A 359 12.15 15.40 -2.75
C SER A 359 10.89 15.67 -1.93
N HIS A 360 11.04 16.16 -0.77
CA HIS A 360 10.19 17.02 0.04
C HIS A 360 11.14 17.87 0.88
N MET A 361 10.62 18.78 1.67
CA MET A 361 11.53 19.61 2.47
C MET A 361 12.44 18.78 3.35
N LEU A 362 11.92 17.68 3.95
CA LEU A 362 12.67 16.81 4.86
C LEU A 362 12.23 15.33 4.76
N GLU A 363 10.97 15.05 4.49
CA GLU A 363 10.25 13.84 4.87
C GLU A 363 10.29 12.74 3.79
N ILE A 364 11.49 12.29 3.41
CA ILE A 364 11.68 11.14 2.52
C ILE A 364 12.15 9.94 3.35
N CYS A 365 11.49 8.78 3.14
CA CYS A 365 11.77 7.58 3.91
C CYS A 365 13.17 7.00 3.61
N PRO A 366 14.00 6.72 4.61
CA PRO A 366 15.35 6.19 4.41
C PRO A 366 15.39 4.74 3.89
N MET A 367 14.27 4.04 3.78
CA MET A 367 14.22 2.70 3.15
C MET A 367 14.71 2.70 1.70
N ILE A 368 14.55 3.82 0.98
CA ILE A 368 14.99 3.92 -0.42
C ILE A 368 16.44 4.39 -0.58
N ALA A 369 17.14 4.70 0.50
CA ALA A 369 18.52 5.19 0.47
C ALA A 369 19.49 4.21 -0.20
N THR A 370 20.39 4.72 -1.05
CA THR A 370 21.48 3.93 -1.64
C THR A 370 22.49 3.50 -0.58
N ASP A 371 22.89 4.45 0.25
CA ASP A 371 23.90 4.28 1.29
C ASP A 371 23.33 4.59 2.67
N LYS A 372 24.13 4.37 3.71
CA LYS A 372 23.77 4.74 5.08
C LYS A 372 23.45 6.24 5.15
N PRO A 373 22.21 6.66 5.53
CA PRO A 373 21.84 8.06 5.58
C PRO A 373 22.73 8.88 6.50
N LYS A 374 22.93 10.14 6.15
CA LYS A 374 23.64 11.12 6.98
C LYS A 374 22.63 11.89 7.81
N LEU A 375 22.87 12.01 9.11
CA LEU A 375 22.13 12.91 9.97
C LEU A 375 22.84 14.27 9.92
N GLU A 376 22.16 15.27 9.36
CA GLU A 376 22.64 16.61 9.16
C GLU A 376 21.68 17.62 9.79
N VAL A 377 22.16 18.83 10.11
CA VAL A 377 21.35 19.95 10.61
C VAL A 377 21.63 21.15 9.72
N HIS A 378 20.61 21.67 9.05
CA HIS A 378 20.73 22.79 8.13
C HIS A 378 19.60 23.78 8.30
N PHE A 379 19.86 25.05 8.00
CA PHE A 379 18.83 26.08 7.99
C PHE A 379 17.76 25.78 6.95
N LEU A 380 16.50 25.87 7.38
CA LEU A 380 15.33 25.78 6.51
C LEU A 380 14.60 27.12 6.52
N GLY A 381 14.61 27.82 5.40
CA GLY A 381 14.07 29.17 5.25
C GLY A 381 12.61 29.26 4.84
N ILE A 382 11.83 28.19 5.02
CA ILE A 382 10.44 28.10 4.55
C ILE A 382 9.48 27.77 5.72
N GLY A 383 8.22 28.07 5.53
CA GLY A 383 7.19 27.89 6.54
C GLY A 383 7.30 28.90 7.70
N ILE A 384 6.57 28.65 8.77
CA ILE A 384 6.58 29.50 9.96
C ILE A 384 7.78 29.26 10.89
N ARG A 385 8.54 28.16 10.66
CA ARG A 385 9.73 27.79 11.44
C ARG A 385 11.01 27.89 10.61
N LYS A 386 11.49 29.11 10.45
CA LYS A 386 12.77 29.39 9.76
C LYS A 386 13.94 29.11 10.69
N GLN A 387 14.29 27.84 10.87
CA GLN A 387 15.24 27.37 11.88
C GLN A 387 16.26 26.36 11.30
N GLN A 388 17.32 26.13 12.05
CA GLN A 388 18.18 24.97 11.89
C GLN A 388 17.35 23.71 12.15
N THR A 389 17.36 22.77 11.23
CA THR A 389 16.45 21.60 11.24
C THR A 389 17.22 20.32 11.01
N ALA A 390 17.04 19.35 11.91
CA ALA A 390 17.63 18.02 11.80
C ALA A 390 16.90 17.14 10.76
N ARG A 391 17.68 16.45 9.92
CA ARG A 391 17.16 15.61 8.84
C ARG A 391 18.10 14.51 8.43
N LEU A 392 17.58 13.47 7.80
CA LEU A 392 18.37 12.47 7.09
C LEU A 392 18.57 12.90 5.64
N VAL A 393 19.84 12.95 5.21
CA VAL A 393 20.24 13.31 3.85
C VAL A 393 20.81 12.08 3.17
N PHE A 394 20.29 11.76 2.00
CA PHE A 394 20.70 10.63 1.16
C PHE A 394 20.18 10.77 -0.27
N THR A 395 20.73 9.98 -1.17
CA THR A 395 20.21 9.77 -2.52
C THR A 395 19.53 8.42 -2.59
N SER A 396 18.44 8.32 -3.35
CA SER A 396 17.71 7.06 -3.53
C SER A 396 18.50 6.06 -4.38
N LYS A 397 18.15 4.78 -4.26
CA LYS A 397 18.56 3.72 -5.20
C LYS A 397 18.15 4.06 -6.62
N THR A 398 18.82 3.45 -7.60
CA THR A 398 18.45 3.53 -9.02
C THR A 398 17.65 2.33 -9.48
N GLY A 399 17.00 2.44 -10.65
CA GLY A 399 16.24 1.40 -11.33
C GLY A 399 14.73 1.63 -11.32
N TYR A 400 13.99 0.67 -11.86
CA TYR A 400 12.54 0.78 -12.01
C TYR A 400 11.82 0.74 -10.66
N GLY A 401 10.77 1.54 -10.57
CA GLY A 401 9.83 1.59 -9.48
C GLY A 401 8.47 2.08 -9.97
N ILE A 402 7.52 2.15 -9.05
CA ILE A 402 6.16 2.62 -9.32
C ILE A 402 5.76 3.66 -8.29
N LYS A 403 5.19 4.77 -8.73
CA LYS A 403 4.51 5.75 -7.87
C LYS A 403 3.01 5.60 -8.00
N ALA A 404 2.27 5.91 -6.94
CA ALA A 404 0.82 5.89 -6.93
C ALA A 404 0.23 7.01 -6.07
N THR A 405 -0.96 7.46 -6.43
CA THR A 405 -1.76 8.41 -5.66
C THR A 405 -3.24 8.07 -5.75
N VAL A 406 -4.00 8.47 -4.74
CA VAL A 406 -5.47 8.44 -4.76
C VAL A 406 -6.00 9.86 -4.80
N VAL A 407 -6.82 10.17 -5.80
CA VAL A 407 -7.43 11.48 -5.98
C VAL A 407 -8.94 11.41 -5.80
N ASP A 408 -9.48 12.43 -5.16
CA ASP A 408 -10.93 12.65 -5.06
C ASP A 408 -11.39 13.49 -6.26
N LEU A 409 -12.26 12.93 -7.10
CA LEU A 409 -12.85 13.61 -8.25
C LEU A 409 -14.25 14.16 -7.95
N GLY A 410 -14.66 14.21 -6.68
CA GLY A 410 -15.96 14.70 -6.22
C GLY A 410 -17.10 13.70 -6.41
N ASN A 411 -17.02 12.81 -7.39
CA ASN A 411 -18.01 11.76 -7.62
C ASN A 411 -17.47 10.35 -7.44
N ARG A 412 -16.16 10.19 -7.28
CA ARG A 412 -15.44 8.93 -7.08
C ARG A 412 -14.00 9.15 -6.67
N PHE A 413 -13.37 8.12 -6.12
CA PHE A 413 -11.91 8.05 -5.98
C PHE A 413 -11.30 7.37 -7.20
N ARG A 414 -10.18 7.94 -7.66
CA ARG A 414 -9.32 7.36 -8.68
C ARG A 414 -7.97 7.05 -8.10
N LEU A 415 -7.54 5.80 -8.24
CA LEU A 415 -6.16 5.38 -8.02
C LEU A 415 -5.39 5.53 -9.32
N ILE A 416 -4.28 6.24 -9.28
CA ILE A 416 -3.39 6.44 -10.43
C ILE A 416 -2.06 5.81 -10.08
N SER A 417 -1.51 4.95 -10.94
CA SER A 417 -0.14 4.46 -10.81
C SER A 417 0.69 4.79 -12.04
N GLN A 418 1.99 5.01 -11.84
CA GLN A 418 2.93 5.30 -12.92
C GLN A 418 4.25 4.59 -12.70
N GLU A 419 4.70 3.85 -13.73
CA GLU A 419 6.06 3.34 -13.79
C GLU A 419 7.05 4.50 -13.97
N VAL A 420 8.16 4.45 -13.23
CA VAL A 420 9.27 5.41 -13.33
C VAL A 420 10.60 4.68 -13.33
N GLU A 421 11.61 5.27 -13.93
CA GLU A 421 13.00 4.80 -13.85
C GLU A 421 13.81 5.79 -13.02
N CYS A 422 14.21 5.39 -11.82
CA CYS A 422 15.12 6.18 -11.00
C CYS A 422 16.55 6.09 -11.53
N ILE A 423 17.15 7.26 -11.74
CA ILE A 423 18.49 7.42 -12.27
C ILE A 423 19.39 8.15 -11.27
N GLU A 424 20.69 8.05 -11.45
CA GLU A 424 21.68 8.73 -10.60
C GLU A 424 21.62 10.25 -10.80
N PRO A 425 21.33 11.06 -9.75
CA PRO A 425 21.39 12.50 -9.85
C PRO A 425 22.86 12.99 -9.83
N LYS A 426 23.12 14.15 -10.42
CA LYS A 426 24.39 14.85 -10.21
C LYS A 426 24.49 15.31 -8.75
N PRO A 427 25.72 15.46 -8.20
CA PRO A 427 25.91 16.01 -6.87
C PRO A 427 25.23 17.36 -6.67
N MET A 428 24.51 17.51 -5.57
CA MET A 428 23.76 18.73 -5.19
C MET A 428 24.26 19.27 -3.85
N PRO A 429 25.50 19.82 -3.76
CA PRO A 429 26.13 20.16 -2.48
C PRO A 429 25.41 21.25 -1.69
N HIS A 430 24.55 22.05 -2.35
CA HIS A 430 23.76 23.11 -1.71
C HIS A 430 22.30 22.72 -1.46
N LEU A 431 21.93 21.47 -1.69
CA LEU A 431 20.59 20.94 -1.43
C LEU A 431 20.67 19.77 -0.43
N PRO A 432 20.81 20.06 0.87
CA PRO A 432 20.99 19.02 1.89
C PRO A 432 19.65 18.38 2.30
N VAL A 433 19.01 17.68 1.35
CA VAL A 433 17.78 16.93 1.55
C VAL A 433 17.88 15.53 0.96
N ALA A 434 17.05 14.62 1.42
CA ALA A 434 16.87 13.33 0.78
C ALA A 434 16.20 13.52 -0.59
N SER A 435 16.67 12.81 -1.63
CA SER A 435 16.17 13.00 -2.98
C SER A 435 16.23 11.74 -3.83
N ALA A 436 15.38 11.69 -4.86
CA ALA A 436 15.43 10.77 -5.98
C ALA A 436 15.36 11.56 -7.29
N LEU A 437 15.88 11.00 -8.35
CA LEU A 437 15.73 11.56 -9.71
C LEU A 437 15.16 10.47 -10.59
N TRP A 438 14.03 10.74 -11.26
CA TRP A 438 13.43 9.73 -12.12
C TRP A 438 12.96 10.23 -13.48
N VAL A 439 12.84 9.29 -14.41
CA VAL A 439 12.25 9.47 -15.74
C VAL A 439 10.87 8.79 -15.72
N PRO A 440 9.76 9.54 -15.83
CA PRO A 440 8.44 8.96 -16.03
C PRO A 440 8.37 8.11 -17.29
N GLN A 441 7.74 6.93 -17.21
CA GLN A 441 7.63 6.03 -18.33
C GLN A 441 6.35 6.29 -19.17
N PRO A 442 6.31 6.02 -20.50
CA PRO A 442 7.40 5.51 -21.35
C PRO A 442 8.46 6.54 -21.69
N THR A 443 8.12 7.80 -21.66
CA THR A 443 8.99 8.98 -21.80
C THR A 443 8.49 10.07 -20.87
N PHE A 444 9.35 11.04 -20.55
CA PHE A 444 8.91 12.18 -19.72
C PHE A 444 7.66 12.87 -20.29
N GLU A 445 7.63 13.15 -21.59
CA GLU A 445 6.50 13.85 -22.22
C GLU A 445 5.17 13.08 -22.07
N ILE A 446 5.18 11.78 -22.35
CA ILE A 446 3.99 10.93 -22.27
C ILE A 446 3.62 10.68 -20.82
N GLY A 447 4.58 10.25 -20.00
CA GLY A 447 4.34 9.87 -18.63
C GLY A 447 3.88 11.04 -17.75
N ALA A 448 4.59 12.17 -17.79
CA ALA A 448 4.19 13.37 -17.05
C ALA A 448 2.88 13.95 -17.59
N GLY A 449 2.70 13.94 -18.92
CA GLY A 449 1.45 14.40 -19.56
C GLY A 449 0.24 13.54 -19.14
N ALA A 450 0.39 12.21 -19.12
CA ALA A 450 -0.68 11.29 -18.68
C ALA A 450 -0.99 11.47 -17.18
N TRP A 451 0.03 11.64 -16.33
CA TRP A 451 -0.16 11.90 -14.90
C TRP A 451 -0.99 13.16 -14.64
N ILE A 452 -0.67 14.26 -15.32
CA ILE A 452 -1.41 15.51 -15.23
C ILE A 452 -2.85 15.34 -15.74
N LEU A 453 -3.04 14.66 -16.88
CA LEU A 453 -4.37 14.42 -17.46
C LEU A 453 -5.25 13.54 -16.58
N ALA A 454 -4.67 12.60 -15.85
CA ALA A 454 -5.38 11.77 -14.90
C ALA A 454 -5.80 12.50 -13.62
N GLY A 455 -5.26 13.70 -13.37
CA GLY A 455 -5.44 14.44 -12.12
C GLY A 455 -4.43 14.05 -11.04
N GLY A 456 -3.28 13.49 -11.44
CA GLY A 456 -2.22 13.10 -10.52
C GLY A 456 -1.72 14.26 -9.65
N THR A 457 -1.39 13.95 -8.40
CA THR A 457 -0.92 14.89 -7.39
C THR A 457 0.60 15.05 -7.43
N HIS A 458 1.13 16.11 -6.83
CA HIS A 458 2.58 16.24 -6.63
C HIS A 458 3.09 15.27 -5.55
N HIS A 459 2.26 14.92 -4.56
CA HIS A 459 2.56 13.86 -3.59
C HIS A 459 2.27 12.47 -4.14
N SER A 460 3.10 11.50 -3.80
CA SER A 460 2.90 10.10 -4.17
C SER A 460 3.48 9.12 -3.16
N ALA A 461 2.90 7.93 -3.09
CA ALA A 461 3.49 6.76 -2.46
C ALA A 461 4.30 6.00 -3.53
N PHE A 462 5.58 5.78 -3.26
CA PHE A 462 6.53 5.18 -4.20
C PHE A 462 7.14 3.90 -3.67
N SER A 463 7.35 2.90 -4.53
CA SER A 463 8.07 1.66 -4.20
C SER A 463 8.92 1.16 -5.37
N TYR A 464 10.05 0.53 -5.02
CA TYR A 464 10.86 -0.26 -5.93
C TYR A 464 10.44 -1.73 -6.05
N ASP A 465 9.58 -2.21 -5.18
CA ASP A 465 9.33 -3.64 -5.00
C ASP A 465 8.00 -4.11 -5.57
N ILE A 466 6.98 -3.25 -5.60
CA ILE A 466 5.67 -3.61 -6.14
C ILE A 466 5.53 -3.19 -7.60
N THR A 467 4.54 -3.77 -8.29
CA THR A 467 4.24 -3.51 -9.70
C THR A 467 2.82 -2.95 -9.87
N GLU A 468 2.45 -2.58 -11.10
CA GLU A 468 1.10 -2.13 -11.42
C GLU A 468 0.02 -3.16 -11.01
N GLU A 469 0.32 -4.47 -11.07
CA GLU A 469 -0.61 -5.55 -10.71
C GLU A 469 -1.09 -5.44 -9.25
N TYR A 470 -0.25 -4.97 -8.32
CA TYR A 470 -0.66 -4.74 -6.93
C TYR A 470 -1.73 -3.65 -6.82
N TRP A 471 -1.55 -2.57 -7.55
CA TRP A 471 -2.50 -1.45 -7.54
C TRP A 471 -3.79 -1.77 -8.28
N GLU A 472 -3.71 -2.55 -9.36
CA GLU A 472 -4.87 -3.07 -10.10
C GLU A 472 -5.72 -3.97 -9.19
N ASP A 473 -5.11 -4.96 -8.54
CA ASP A 473 -5.78 -5.83 -7.57
C ASP A 473 -6.39 -5.03 -6.41
N PHE A 474 -5.66 -4.03 -5.88
CA PHE A 474 -6.14 -3.18 -4.79
C PHE A 474 -7.38 -2.38 -5.18
N ALA A 475 -7.35 -1.74 -6.34
CA ALA A 475 -8.49 -0.97 -6.83
C ALA A 475 -9.71 -1.86 -7.14
N GLU A 476 -9.48 -3.06 -7.70
CA GLU A 476 -10.54 -4.03 -7.97
C GLU A 476 -11.21 -4.51 -6.66
N MET A 477 -10.42 -4.84 -5.64
CA MET A 477 -10.94 -5.28 -4.33
C MET A 477 -11.77 -4.20 -3.64
N LEU A 478 -11.46 -2.91 -3.85
CA LEU A 478 -12.17 -1.78 -3.27
C LEU A 478 -13.27 -1.21 -4.17
N GLY A 479 -13.33 -1.63 -5.44
CA GLY A 479 -14.29 -1.12 -6.42
C GLY A 479 -14.10 0.36 -6.75
N ILE A 480 -12.88 0.88 -6.73
CA ILE A 480 -12.53 2.25 -7.11
C ILE A 480 -11.97 2.29 -8.54
N GLU A 481 -11.99 3.48 -9.15
CA GLU A 481 -11.38 3.66 -10.47
C GLU A 481 -9.86 3.47 -10.41
N TYR A 482 -9.32 2.75 -11.39
CA TYR A 482 -7.89 2.59 -11.57
C TYR A 482 -7.46 3.03 -12.97
N VAL A 483 -6.39 3.83 -13.03
CA VAL A 483 -5.70 4.18 -14.28
C VAL A 483 -4.20 3.97 -14.11
N LYS A 484 -3.58 3.36 -15.11
CA LYS A 484 -2.17 3.03 -15.09
C LYS A 484 -1.41 3.71 -16.22
N ILE A 485 -0.20 4.19 -15.88
CA ILE A 485 0.71 4.82 -16.80
C ILE A 485 1.99 3.99 -16.83
N ASN A 486 2.30 3.39 -17.97
CA ASN A 486 3.42 2.48 -18.12
C ASN A 486 4.06 2.59 -19.50
N LYS A 487 5.00 1.69 -19.80
CA LYS A 487 5.71 1.65 -21.09
C LYS A 487 4.83 1.56 -22.34
N ASN A 488 3.57 1.15 -22.20
CA ASN A 488 2.63 0.99 -23.32
C ASN A 488 1.65 2.19 -23.46
N THR A 489 1.74 3.18 -22.58
CA THR A 489 0.80 4.32 -22.58
C THR A 489 1.01 5.19 -23.81
N SER A 490 -0.11 5.50 -24.51
CA SER A 490 -0.19 6.53 -25.51
C SER A 490 -1.20 7.60 -25.08
N ILE A 491 -0.89 8.88 -25.28
CA ILE A 491 -1.74 9.98 -24.82
C ILE A 491 -3.15 9.94 -25.46
N SER A 492 -3.25 9.51 -26.71
CA SER A 492 -4.56 9.45 -27.40
C SER A 492 -5.48 8.38 -26.79
N GLU A 493 -4.96 7.17 -26.58
CA GLU A 493 -5.71 6.07 -25.97
C GLU A 493 -6.01 6.37 -24.51
N PHE A 494 -5.06 6.93 -23.77
CA PHE A 494 -5.24 7.31 -22.39
C PHE A 494 -6.34 8.36 -22.19
N LYS A 495 -6.41 9.38 -23.05
CA LYS A 495 -7.52 10.35 -23.05
C LYS A 495 -8.86 9.67 -23.31
N HIS A 496 -8.91 8.71 -24.23
CA HIS A 496 -10.13 7.96 -24.51
C HIS A 496 -10.54 7.10 -23.31
N GLU A 497 -9.59 6.43 -22.67
CA GLU A 497 -9.83 5.67 -21.42
C GLU A 497 -10.44 6.55 -20.34
N LEU A 498 -9.85 7.74 -20.07
CA LEU A 498 -10.40 8.68 -19.09
C LEU A 498 -11.83 9.11 -19.40
N GLN A 499 -12.16 9.34 -20.69
CA GLN A 499 -13.52 9.69 -21.13
C GLN A 499 -14.51 8.52 -20.93
N VAL A 500 -14.09 7.30 -21.24
CA VAL A 500 -14.91 6.09 -21.01
C VAL A 500 -15.15 5.88 -19.51
N ASN A 501 -14.12 6.03 -18.69
CA ASN A 501 -14.23 5.92 -17.24
C ASN A 501 -15.19 6.97 -16.66
N GLU A 502 -15.15 8.21 -17.16
CA GLU A 502 -16.10 9.26 -16.75
C GLU A 502 -17.55 8.81 -16.93
N VAL A 503 -17.87 8.31 -18.11
CA VAL A 503 -19.23 7.81 -18.41
C VAL A 503 -19.57 6.59 -17.55
N TYR A 504 -18.66 5.63 -17.42
CA TYR A 504 -18.87 4.41 -16.64
C TYR A 504 -19.20 4.72 -15.17
N TYR A 505 -18.42 5.59 -14.53
CA TYR A 505 -18.61 5.90 -13.11
C TYR A 505 -19.82 6.81 -12.86
N MET A 506 -20.18 7.66 -13.80
CA MET A 506 -21.44 8.41 -13.74
C MET A 506 -22.65 7.47 -13.77
N LEU A 507 -22.67 6.51 -14.70
CA LEU A 507 -23.78 5.56 -14.84
C LEU A 507 -23.83 4.57 -13.65
N ASN A 508 -22.69 4.12 -13.16
CA ASN A 508 -22.62 3.16 -12.06
C ASN A 508 -23.15 3.74 -10.74
N LYS A 509 -22.97 5.04 -10.50
CA LYS A 509 -23.58 5.73 -9.35
C LYS A 509 -25.11 5.75 -9.38
N ALA A 510 -25.69 5.77 -10.57
CA ALA A 510 -27.14 5.75 -10.76
C ALA A 510 -27.76 4.33 -10.69
N LEU A 511 -26.93 3.28 -10.71
CA LEU A 511 -27.36 1.87 -10.74
C LEU A 511 -27.14 1.14 -9.39
N ARG A 512 -26.64 1.83 -8.36
CA ARG A 512 -26.41 1.27 -7.02
C ARG A 512 -27.41 1.76 -6.01
#